data_365954973e1c8931eed3c06423ac8bc5
#
_entry.id   365954973e1c8931eed3c06423ac8bc5
#
_cell.length_a   1.000
_cell.length_b   1.000
_cell.length_c   1.000
_cell.angle_alpha   90.00
_cell.angle_beta   90.00
_cell.angle_gamma   90.00
#
_symmetry.space_group_name_H-M   'P 1'
#
loop_
_entity.id
_entity.type
_entity.pdbx_description
1 polymer ?
#
loop_
_entity_poly.entity_id
_entity_poly.type
_entity_poly.pdbx_seq_one_letter_code
_entity_poly.pdbx_strand_id
1 'polypeptide(L)'
;VIGQWQRKTTDNCTGEAFGEVFLAMTDNLSSKCFARTDNCTGEAFGELFLAMTDNLSSKCFAPTDNEQLTTDKFMQNQIVFITGASSGIGAACAKIFAHAGAKLILAARRWERLQQLADSLDIAADKIHLLQLDVCDRLAVESTINNLPPSWSNIDILINNAGLSRGLDKLYQGDFHDWEEMIDTNIKGLLYLTRYVVPGMVERNHGHVINIGSIAGHQTYPGGNVYCGTKAAVKAISEGLKQDLLGTPVRVTSVDPGMVETEFSQVRFHGDTERAKKVYEGVKPLTPDDVADVIFFCATRASHVNINEVILMPVDQA
;
A
#
# COMPACT_ATOMS: atom_id res chain seq x y z
N VAL A 1 -23.91 7.09 -14.83
CA VAL A 1 -25.33 6.94 -15.24
C VAL A 1 -26.13 6.76 -13.96
N ILE A 2 -26.85 7.78 -13.59
CA ILE A 2 -27.66 7.79 -12.37
C ILE A 2 -28.98 7.07 -12.71
N GLY A 3 -29.20 5.91 -12.11
CA GLY A 3 -30.44 5.17 -12.25
C GLY A 3 -31.56 5.84 -11.42
N GLN A 4 -32.66 6.12 -12.05
CA GLN A 4 -33.86 6.68 -11.43
C GLN A 4 -34.54 5.68 -10.50
N TRP A 5 -34.80 6.12 -9.28
CA TRP A 5 -35.59 5.39 -8.29
C TRP A 5 -37.05 5.62 -8.53
N GLN A 6 -37.84 4.58 -8.76
CA GLN A 6 -39.31 4.65 -8.71
C GLN A 6 -39.81 4.11 -7.36
N ARG A 7 -40.46 4.97 -6.59
CA ARG A 7 -41.24 4.55 -5.41
C ARG A 7 -42.52 3.87 -5.92
N LYS A 8 -42.76 2.65 -5.47
CA LYS A 8 -44.14 2.08 -5.49
C LYS A 8 -44.71 2.22 -4.09
N THR A 9 -45.66 3.11 -3.92
CA THR A 9 -46.52 3.18 -2.76
C THR A 9 -47.63 2.14 -2.92
N THR A 10 -47.78 1.25 -1.95
CA THR A 10 -48.99 0.45 -1.79
C THR A 10 -49.83 1.11 -0.71
N ASP A 11 -50.95 1.71 -1.13
CA ASP A 11 -51.98 2.22 -0.21
C ASP A 11 -52.70 1.05 0.48
N ASN A 12 -52.88 1.22 1.78
CA ASN A 12 -53.71 0.51 2.76
C ASN A 12 -52.94 -0.33 3.79
N CYS A 13 -52.41 0.37 4.77
CA CYS A 13 -52.33 -0.12 6.17
C CYS A 13 -52.37 1.09 7.11
N THR A 14 -53.48 1.25 7.80
CA THR A 14 -53.64 2.20 8.93
C THR A 14 -53.09 1.55 10.17
N GLY A 15 -52.07 2.15 10.81
CA GLY A 15 -51.55 1.71 12.09
C GLY A 15 -50.04 2.07 12.25
N GLU A 16 -49.77 2.94 13.20
CA GLU A 16 -48.49 3.55 13.50
C GLU A 16 -47.37 2.51 13.77
N ALA A 17 -46.32 2.48 12.97
CA ALA A 17 -44.90 2.28 13.31
C ALA A 17 -44.10 2.10 12.04
N PHE A 18 -43.37 3.14 11.64
CA PHE A 18 -42.40 3.05 10.50
C PHE A 18 -41.08 2.47 11.02
N GLY A 19 -40.75 1.25 10.56
CA GLY A 19 -39.40 0.72 10.57
C GLY A 19 -38.91 0.59 9.14
N GLU A 20 -37.87 1.32 8.77
CA GLU A 20 -37.24 1.18 7.45
C GLU A 20 -36.44 -0.12 7.39
N VAL A 21 -36.79 -1.00 6.47
CA VAL A 21 -36.02 -2.20 6.15
C VAL A 21 -35.12 -1.90 4.97
N PHE A 22 -33.80 -1.83 5.19
CA PHE A 22 -32.80 -1.78 4.10
C PHE A 22 -32.55 -3.18 3.56
N LEU A 23 -32.93 -3.42 2.31
CA LEU A 23 -32.49 -4.62 1.57
C LEU A 23 -31.27 -4.25 0.71
N ALA A 24 -30.09 -4.78 1.05
CA ALA A 24 -28.95 -4.80 0.17
C ALA A 24 -29.04 -6.04 -0.71
N MET A 25 -29.21 -5.85 -2.03
CA MET A 25 -29.09 -6.94 -3.01
C MET A 25 -27.60 -7.13 -3.37
N THR A 26 -27.06 -8.30 -3.10
CA THR A 26 -25.86 -8.81 -3.75
C THR A 26 -26.28 -9.73 -4.89
N ASP A 27 -25.75 -9.49 -6.10
CA ASP A 27 -25.98 -10.29 -7.29
C ASP A 27 -25.36 -11.69 -7.14
N ASN A 28 -26.10 -12.62 -6.59
CA ASN A 28 -25.96 -14.08 -6.77
C ASN A 28 -26.74 -14.86 -5.69
N LEU A 29 -28.03 -14.72 -5.67
CA LEU A 29 -28.88 -15.66 -4.95
C LEU A 29 -29.93 -16.22 -5.90
N SER A 30 -29.85 -17.51 -6.12
CA SER A 30 -30.74 -18.27 -7.00
C SER A 30 -32.21 -18.05 -6.62
N SER A 31 -33.02 -17.89 -7.65
CA SER A 31 -34.45 -17.54 -7.68
C SER A 31 -35.43 -18.52 -6.99
N LYS A 32 -35.10 -19.13 -5.87
CA LYS A 32 -35.92 -20.16 -5.21
C LYS A 32 -36.41 -19.86 -3.80
N CYS A 33 -36.22 -18.65 -3.26
CA CYS A 33 -36.77 -18.27 -1.96
C CYS A 33 -37.69 -17.05 -2.03
N PHE A 34 -38.81 -17.17 -2.77
CA PHE A 34 -39.96 -16.28 -2.60
C PHE A 34 -41.15 -17.12 -2.14
N ALA A 35 -41.39 -17.15 -0.84
CA ALA A 35 -42.67 -17.59 -0.30
C ALA A 35 -43.61 -16.37 -0.28
N ARG A 36 -44.72 -16.45 -1.01
CA ARG A 36 -45.83 -15.53 -0.87
C ARG A 36 -46.48 -15.75 0.49
N THR A 37 -46.48 -14.72 1.32
CA THR A 37 -47.27 -14.71 2.55
C THR A 37 -48.37 -13.66 2.41
N ASP A 38 -49.51 -14.11 1.86
CA ASP A 38 -50.76 -13.37 2.00
C ASP A 38 -51.40 -13.86 3.34
N ASN A 39 -51.56 -12.96 4.30
CA ASN A 39 -52.12 -13.14 5.65
C ASN A 39 -51.16 -13.59 6.77
N CYS A 40 -50.53 -12.64 7.46
CA CYS A 40 -49.98 -12.85 8.80
C CYS A 40 -50.42 -11.72 9.75
N THR A 41 -51.10 -12.06 10.81
CA THR A 41 -51.37 -11.18 11.97
C THR A 41 -50.12 -11.09 12.87
N GLY A 42 -49.92 -9.96 13.55
CA GLY A 42 -48.67 -9.54 14.19
C GLY A 42 -47.99 -10.50 15.18
N GLU A 43 -48.66 -11.55 15.72
CA GLU A 43 -48.01 -12.52 16.62
C GLU A 43 -47.17 -13.58 15.88
N ALA A 44 -47.53 -13.90 14.66
CA ALA A 44 -46.75 -14.85 13.82
C ALA A 44 -45.42 -14.29 13.29
N PHE A 45 -45.23 -12.97 13.33
CA PHE A 45 -43.98 -12.33 12.85
C PHE A 45 -42.83 -12.51 13.84
N GLY A 46 -43.10 -12.56 15.13
CA GLY A 46 -42.08 -12.74 16.16
C GLY A 46 -41.47 -14.14 16.17
N GLU A 47 -42.31 -15.18 16.03
CA GLU A 47 -41.84 -16.57 16.01
C GLU A 47 -41.15 -16.93 14.69
N LEU A 48 -41.61 -16.36 13.57
CA LEU A 48 -40.93 -16.56 12.26
C LEU A 48 -39.55 -15.88 12.19
N PHE A 49 -39.41 -14.73 12.88
CA PHE A 49 -38.12 -14.02 12.93
C PHE A 49 -37.12 -14.77 13.84
N LEU A 50 -37.58 -15.32 14.98
CA LEU A 50 -36.73 -16.16 15.83
C LEU A 50 -36.35 -17.49 15.17
N ALA A 51 -37.26 -18.14 14.44
CA ALA A 51 -36.97 -19.36 13.72
C ALA A 51 -36.03 -19.12 12.49
N MET A 52 -36.08 -17.92 11.89
CA MET A 52 -35.12 -17.54 10.83
C MET A 52 -33.74 -17.21 11.39
N THR A 53 -33.63 -16.60 12.57
CA THR A 53 -32.34 -16.30 13.19
C THR A 53 -31.64 -17.55 13.69
N ASP A 54 -32.38 -18.53 14.26
CA ASP A 54 -31.79 -19.79 14.73
C ASP A 54 -31.38 -20.73 13.61
N ASN A 55 -31.99 -20.65 12.41
CA ASN A 55 -31.56 -21.41 11.23
C ASN A 55 -30.53 -20.70 10.35
N LEU A 56 -30.44 -19.36 10.40
CA LEU A 56 -29.45 -18.57 9.67
C LEU A 56 -28.09 -18.51 10.39
N SER A 57 -28.09 -18.66 11.75
CA SER A 57 -26.84 -18.55 12.52
C SER A 57 -25.92 -19.77 12.41
N SER A 58 -26.41 -20.93 11.94
CA SER A 58 -25.60 -22.15 11.88
C SER A 58 -25.27 -22.65 10.47
N LYS A 59 -25.89 -22.10 9.42
CA LYS A 59 -25.66 -22.62 8.04
C LYS A 59 -25.28 -21.58 7.00
N CYS A 60 -25.47 -20.28 7.26
CA CYS A 60 -25.10 -19.22 6.29
C CYS A 60 -23.76 -18.53 6.60
N PHE A 61 -23.17 -18.79 7.78
CA PHE A 61 -21.86 -18.25 8.18
C PHE A 61 -20.86 -19.31 8.66
N ALA A 62 -21.15 -20.60 8.48
CA ALA A 62 -20.08 -21.57 8.55
C ALA A 62 -19.27 -21.43 7.25
N PRO A 63 -17.98 -21.09 7.29
CA PRO A 63 -17.13 -21.31 6.14
C PRO A 63 -17.19 -22.81 5.87
N THR A 64 -17.85 -23.19 4.79
CA THR A 64 -17.69 -24.53 4.25
C THR A 64 -16.24 -24.66 3.85
N ASP A 65 -15.57 -25.58 4.52
CA ASP A 65 -14.20 -25.99 4.32
C ASP A 65 -13.15 -24.92 4.63
N ASN A 66 -12.30 -25.25 5.55
CA ASN A 66 -11.04 -24.66 5.95
C ASN A 66 -10.09 -24.51 4.73
N GLU A 67 -10.49 -23.78 3.68
CA GLU A 67 -9.55 -23.01 2.94
C GLU A 67 -9.26 -21.80 3.84
N GLN A 68 -8.32 -21.95 4.78
CA GLN A 68 -7.46 -20.83 5.08
C GLN A 68 -7.15 -20.24 3.70
N LEU A 69 -7.66 -19.05 3.42
CA LEU A 69 -7.15 -18.20 2.35
C LEU A 69 -5.68 -18.00 2.72
N THR A 70 -4.87 -18.97 2.33
CA THR A 70 -3.45 -18.90 2.50
C THR A 70 -3.05 -17.71 1.66
N THR A 71 -2.51 -16.68 2.29
CA THR A 71 -1.89 -15.53 1.66
C THR A 71 -0.89 -15.96 0.59
N ASP A 72 -0.48 -17.21 0.60
CA ASP A 72 0.49 -17.89 -0.26
C ASP A 72 0.14 -17.93 -1.76
N LYS A 73 -1.09 -17.60 -2.15
CA LYS A 73 -1.50 -17.68 -3.57
C LYS A 73 -1.64 -16.32 -4.29
N PHE A 74 -1.69 -15.22 -3.57
CA PHE A 74 -2.03 -13.93 -4.18
C PHE A 74 -0.92 -13.33 -5.04
N MET A 75 0.36 -13.63 -4.74
CA MET A 75 1.52 -13.03 -5.39
C MET A 75 2.44 -14.03 -6.09
N GLN A 76 1.97 -15.27 -6.28
CA GLN A 76 2.79 -16.29 -6.93
C GLN A 76 3.29 -15.85 -8.30
N ASN A 77 4.62 -15.87 -8.46
CA ASN A 77 5.36 -15.47 -9.66
C ASN A 77 5.35 -13.98 -10.00
N GLN A 78 4.67 -13.12 -9.25
CA GLN A 78 4.80 -11.68 -9.45
C GLN A 78 6.18 -11.20 -9.00
N ILE A 79 6.79 -10.34 -9.80
CA ILE A 79 8.10 -9.76 -9.51
C ILE A 79 7.89 -8.41 -8.85
N VAL A 80 8.31 -8.31 -7.59
CA VAL A 80 8.25 -7.10 -6.78
C VAL A 80 9.65 -6.51 -6.63
N PHE A 81 9.84 -5.31 -7.17
CA PHE A 81 11.11 -4.58 -7.05
C PHE A 81 11.01 -3.56 -5.92
N ILE A 82 11.85 -3.71 -4.90
CA ILE A 82 11.86 -2.87 -3.70
C ILE A 82 13.20 -2.14 -3.61
N THR A 83 13.16 -0.81 -3.63
CA THR A 83 14.33 0.03 -3.38
C THR A 83 14.46 0.38 -1.91
N GLY A 84 15.69 0.59 -1.42
CA GLY A 84 15.95 0.82 0.00
C GLY A 84 15.57 -0.38 0.88
N ALA A 85 15.68 -1.59 0.33
CA ALA A 85 15.23 -2.83 0.97
C ALA A 85 16.03 -3.24 2.21
N SER A 86 17.22 -2.66 2.44
CA SER A 86 18.16 -3.10 3.50
C SER A 86 17.73 -2.76 4.93
N SER A 87 16.62 -2.05 5.15
CA SER A 87 16.11 -1.71 6.50
C SER A 87 14.69 -1.15 6.45
N GLY A 88 14.08 -0.97 7.63
CA GLY A 88 12.81 -0.26 7.83
C GLY A 88 11.68 -0.79 6.96
N ILE A 89 10.92 0.11 6.37
CA ILE A 89 9.73 -0.21 5.56
C ILE A 89 10.09 -1.15 4.39
N GLY A 90 11.21 -0.91 3.70
CA GLY A 90 11.64 -1.76 2.58
C GLY A 90 11.90 -3.21 2.99
N ALA A 91 12.52 -3.43 4.15
CA ALA A 91 12.75 -4.78 4.67
C ALA A 91 11.45 -5.45 5.13
N ALA A 92 10.52 -4.69 5.75
CA ALA A 92 9.20 -5.20 6.11
C ALA A 92 8.38 -5.57 4.85
N CYS A 93 8.43 -4.74 3.80
CA CYS A 93 7.84 -5.10 2.50
C CYS A 93 8.43 -6.40 1.94
N ALA A 94 9.77 -6.55 1.97
CA ALA A 94 10.39 -7.78 1.49
C ALA A 94 9.84 -9.02 2.21
N LYS A 95 9.65 -8.96 3.53
CA LYS A 95 9.10 -10.06 4.33
C LYS A 95 7.66 -10.41 3.94
N ILE A 96 6.76 -9.42 3.89
CA ILE A 96 5.35 -9.68 3.60
C ILE A 96 5.13 -10.19 2.17
N PHE A 97 5.84 -9.63 1.17
CA PHE A 97 5.76 -10.08 -0.20
C PHE A 97 6.41 -11.46 -0.41
N ALA A 98 7.51 -11.75 0.30
CA ALA A 98 8.11 -13.08 0.33
C ALA A 98 7.11 -14.13 0.84
N HIS A 99 6.48 -13.86 1.99
CA HIS A 99 5.47 -14.72 2.58
C HIS A 99 4.27 -14.97 1.64
N ALA A 100 3.89 -13.96 0.86
CA ALA A 100 2.85 -14.08 -0.17
C ALA A 100 3.30 -14.80 -1.46
N GLY A 101 4.52 -15.31 -1.53
CA GLY A 101 5.04 -16.12 -2.63
C GLY A 101 5.60 -15.34 -3.82
N ALA A 102 5.79 -14.03 -3.71
CA ALA A 102 6.37 -13.19 -4.74
C ALA A 102 7.85 -13.51 -5.01
N LYS A 103 8.30 -13.18 -6.21
CA LYS A 103 9.73 -13.05 -6.55
C LYS A 103 10.19 -11.63 -6.21
N LEU A 104 11.33 -11.49 -5.56
CA LEU A 104 11.80 -10.22 -5.04
C LEU A 104 13.08 -9.74 -5.71
N ILE A 105 13.07 -8.52 -6.25
CA ILE A 105 14.26 -7.77 -6.57
C ILE A 105 14.49 -6.79 -5.42
N LEU A 106 15.57 -6.98 -4.67
CA LEU A 106 15.90 -6.16 -3.50
C LEU A 106 17.11 -5.29 -3.80
N ALA A 107 16.92 -3.98 -3.82
CA ALA A 107 17.98 -3.03 -4.11
C ALA A 107 18.31 -2.12 -2.92
N ALA A 108 19.58 -1.98 -2.61
CA ALA A 108 20.11 -1.03 -1.65
C ALA A 108 21.62 -0.84 -1.83
N ARG A 109 22.18 0.20 -1.19
CA ARG A 109 23.64 0.46 -1.17
C ARG A 109 24.41 -0.51 -0.28
N ARG A 110 23.78 -0.96 0.82
CA ARG A 110 24.41 -1.79 1.88
C ARG A 110 24.25 -3.26 1.54
N TRP A 111 25.23 -3.82 0.82
CA TRP A 111 25.22 -5.19 0.32
C TRP A 111 25.07 -6.25 1.41
N GLU A 112 25.84 -6.16 2.47
CA GLU A 112 25.83 -7.14 3.56
C GLU A 112 24.46 -7.22 4.25
N ARG A 113 23.77 -6.08 4.35
CA ARG A 113 22.41 -6.06 4.91
C ARG A 113 21.37 -6.65 3.96
N LEU A 114 21.55 -6.49 2.65
CA LEU A 114 20.69 -7.18 1.67
C LEU A 114 20.84 -8.68 1.76
N GLN A 115 22.08 -9.18 1.91
CA GLN A 115 22.35 -10.60 2.09
C GLN A 115 21.71 -11.11 3.37
N GLN A 116 21.93 -10.45 4.50
CA GLN A 116 21.31 -10.81 5.79
C GLN A 116 19.78 -10.82 5.72
N LEU A 117 19.18 -9.83 5.01
CA LEU A 117 17.73 -9.84 4.79
C LEU A 117 17.33 -11.06 3.95
N ALA A 118 17.98 -11.32 2.83
CA ALA A 118 17.68 -12.45 1.96
C ALA A 118 17.77 -13.80 2.72
N ASP A 119 18.81 -13.97 3.53
CA ASP A 119 19.00 -15.17 4.35
C ASP A 119 17.92 -15.32 5.45
N SER A 120 17.29 -14.22 5.84
CA SER A 120 16.20 -14.22 6.83
C SER A 120 14.82 -14.49 6.23
N LEU A 121 14.69 -14.45 4.89
CA LEU A 121 13.43 -14.71 4.21
C LEU A 121 13.26 -16.23 4.00
N ASP A 122 12.13 -16.77 4.43
CA ASP A 122 11.80 -18.19 4.26
C ASP A 122 11.24 -18.47 2.85
N ILE A 123 12.05 -18.16 1.83
CA ILE A 123 11.72 -18.44 0.42
C ILE A 123 12.95 -19.01 -0.32
N ALA A 124 12.69 -19.71 -1.40
CA ALA A 124 13.75 -20.30 -2.21
C ALA A 124 14.68 -19.22 -2.81
N ALA A 125 15.98 -19.48 -2.86
CA ALA A 125 16.98 -18.52 -3.31
C ALA A 125 16.77 -18.05 -4.77
N ASP A 126 16.17 -18.88 -5.62
CA ASP A 126 15.82 -18.55 -7.00
C ASP A 126 14.65 -17.54 -7.12
N LYS A 127 14.00 -17.22 -6.00
CA LYS A 127 12.97 -16.18 -5.89
C LYS A 127 13.52 -14.84 -5.42
N ILE A 128 14.82 -14.71 -5.18
CA ILE A 128 15.44 -13.46 -4.71
C ILE A 128 16.54 -13.03 -5.67
N HIS A 129 16.49 -11.78 -6.09
CA HIS A 129 17.53 -11.14 -6.88
C HIS A 129 18.04 -9.89 -6.14
N LEU A 130 19.31 -9.92 -5.70
CA LEU A 130 19.92 -8.83 -4.96
C LEU A 130 20.65 -7.87 -5.89
N LEU A 131 20.46 -6.57 -5.68
CA LEU A 131 21.11 -5.50 -6.44
C LEU A 131 21.79 -4.52 -5.48
N GLN A 132 23.11 -4.45 -5.55
CA GLN A 132 23.82 -3.35 -4.89
C GLN A 132 23.67 -2.11 -5.79
N LEU A 133 22.77 -1.20 -5.43
CA LEU A 133 22.38 -0.06 -6.24
C LEU A 133 22.23 1.20 -5.40
N ASP A 134 22.89 2.27 -5.83
CA ASP A 134 22.55 3.63 -5.43
C ASP A 134 21.54 4.21 -6.43
N VAL A 135 20.34 4.51 -5.97
CA VAL A 135 19.29 5.08 -6.81
C VAL A 135 19.63 6.48 -7.34
N CYS A 136 20.59 7.18 -6.71
CA CYS A 136 21.07 8.49 -7.15
C CYS A 136 21.95 8.41 -8.40
N ASP A 137 22.58 7.25 -8.67
CA ASP A 137 23.40 7.03 -9.87
C ASP A 137 22.50 6.62 -11.05
N ARG A 138 22.18 7.61 -11.91
CA ARG A 138 21.33 7.39 -13.09
C ARG A 138 21.90 6.33 -14.03
N LEU A 139 23.21 6.31 -14.24
CA LEU A 139 23.83 5.38 -15.18
C LEU A 139 23.84 3.95 -14.62
N ALA A 140 24.07 3.81 -13.31
CA ALA A 140 23.95 2.52 -12.63
C ALA A 140 22.51 2.00 -12.67
N VAL A 141 21.49 2.85 -12.44
CA VAL A 141 20.07 2.49 -12.55
C VAL A 141 19.76 2.01 -13.98
N GLU A 142 20.12 2.79 -14.98
CA GLU A 142 19.93 2.45 -16.40
C GLU A 142 20.56 1.11 -16.75
N SER A 143 21.83 0.94 -16.43
CA SER A 143 22.57 -0.30 -16.70
C SER A 143 21.95 -1.49 -15.98
N THR A 144 21.57 -1.31 -14.70
CA THR A 144 20.99 -2.39 -13.91
C THR A 144 19.66 -2.88 -14.49
N ILE A 145 18.74 -1.96 -14.81
CA ILE A 145 17.43 -2.35 -15.33
C ILE A 145 17.54 -2.98 -16.74
N ASN A 146 18.34 -2.40 -17.60
CA ASN A 146 18.52 -2.90 -18.97
C ASN A 146 19.22 -4.27 -19.03
N ASN A 147 20.01 -4.64 -18.01
CA ASN A 147 20.73 -5.90 -17.93
C ASN A 147 20.09 -6.92 -16.95
N LEU A 148 18.87 -6.68 -16.49
CA LEU A 148 18.15 -7.69 -15.71
C LEU A 148 18.01 -8.98 -16.52
N PRO A 149 18.26 -10.15 -15.90
CA PRO A 149 17.98 -11.43 -16.56
C PRO A 149 16.53 -11.50 -17.05
N PRO A 150 16.25 -12.17 -18.17
CA PRO A 150 14.88 -12.27 -18.72
C PRO A 150 13.83 -12.77 -17.73
N SER A 151 14.22 -13.64 -16.79
CA SER A 151 13.35 -14.13 -15.71
C SER A 151 13.02 -13.10 -14.65
N TRP A 152 13.62 -11.90 -14.69
CA TRP A 152 13.48 -10.80 -13.73
C TRP A 152 13.06 -9.47 -14.39
N SER A 153 13.04 -9.40 -15.72
CA SER A 153 12.77 -8.15 -16.47
C SER A 153 11.30 -7.71 -16.41
N ASN A 154 10.36 -8.64 -16.19
CA ASN A 154 8.93 -8.35 -16.15
C ASN A 154 8.49 -7.92 -14.75
N ILE A 155 8.94 -6.75 -14.30
CA ILE A 155 8.60 -6.20 -12.99
C ILE A 155 7.11 -5.88 -12.93
N ASP A 156 6.38 -6.53 -12.00
CA ASP A 156 4.93 -6.33 -11.82
C ASP A 156 4.63 -5.22 -10.83
N ILE A 157 5.45 -5.09 -9.77
CA ILE A 157 5.30 -4.06 -8.76
C ILE A 157 6.65 -3.37 -8.53
N LEU A 158 6.66 -2.04 -8.64
CA LEU A 158 7.81 -1.21 -8.25
C LEU A 158 7.48 -0.47 -6.96
N ILE A 159 8.23 -0.73 -5.89
CA ILE A 159 8.13 -0.02 -4.62
C ILE A 159 9.32 0.95 -4.52
N ASN A 160 9.06 2.22 -4.83
CA ASN A 160 10.01 3.32 -4.65
C ASN A 160 10.03 3.71 -3.17
N ASN A 161 10.79 2.94 -2.37
CA ASN A 161 10.91 3.15 -0.93
C ASN A 161 12.23 3.82 -0.55
N ALA A 162 13.27 3.76 -1.39
CA ALA A 162 14.53 4.46 -1.10
C ALA A 162 14.27 5.96 -0.83
N GLY A 163 14.66 6.41 0.35
CA GLY A 163 14.45 7.79 0.77
C GLY A 163 15.14 8.09 2.09
N LEU A 164 15.45 9.33 2.33
CA LEU A 164 16.08 9.80 3.56
C LEU A 164 15.67 11.23 3.91
N SER A 165 15.98 11.63 5.13
CA SER A 165 15.98 13.02 5.57
C SER A 165 17.32 13.36 6.21
N ARG A 166 17.68 14.64 6.17
CA ARG A 166 18.87 15.20 6.81
C ARG A 166 18.54 16.43 7.63
N GLY A 167 19.12 16.53 8.80
CA GLY A 167 19.04 17.69 9.68
C GLY A 167 17.62 18.10 10.11
N LEU A 168 17.53 19.16 10.87
CA LEU A 168 16.33 19.92 11.22
C LEU A 168 16.68 21.40 11.36
N ASP A 169 17.53 21.89 10.49
CA ASP A 169 17.98 23.26 10.53
C ASP A 169 16.98 24.21 9.86
N LYS A 170 16.95 25.45 10.28
CA LYS A 170 16.19 26.48 9.59
C LYS A 170 16.70 26.60 8.16
N LEU A 171 15.82 26.84 7.19
CA LEU A 171 16.18 26.87 5.78
C LEU A 171 17.40 27.74 5.47
N TYR A 172 17.51 28.89 6.11
CA TYR A 172 18.62 29.83 5.90
C TYR A 172 19.93 29.44 6.65
N GLN A 173 19.96 28.30 7.30
CA GLN A 173 21.10 27.75 8.06
C GLN A 173 21.46 26.31 7.69
N GLY A 174 20.69 25.69 6.78
CA GLY A 174 20.86 24.30 6.43
C GLY A 174 22.08 24.05 5.55
N ASP A 175 22.56 22.82 5.59
CA ASP A 175 23.71 22.34 4.82
C ASP A 175 23.28 21.99 3.39
N PHE A 176 24.01 22.51 2.39
CA PHE A 176 23.71 22.24 0.98
C PHE A 176 23.87 20.77 0.62
N HIS A 177 24.85 20.08 1.19
CA HIS A 177 25.06 18.65 0.95
C HIS A 177 23.88 17.82 1.44
N ASP A 178 23.33 18.14 2.61
CA ASP A 178 22.12 17.52 3.13
C ASP A 178 20.92 17.73 2.21
N TRP A 179 20.79 18.89 1.62
CA TRP A 179 19.71 19.19 0.67
C TRP A 179 19.85 18.43 -0.63
N GLU A 180 21.06 18.41 -1.19
CA GLU A 180 21.37 17.65 -2.42
C GLU A 180 21.11 16.16 -2.22
N GLU A 181 21.55 15.57 -1.10
CA GLU A 181 21.32 14.18 -0.78
C GLU A 181 19.82 13.84 -0.68
N MET A 182 19.02 14.71 -0.04
CA MET A 182 17.56 14.54 0.02
C MET A 182 16.89 14.64 -1.35
N ILE A 183 17.28 15.61 -2.17
CA ILE A 183 16.72 15.81 -3.52
C ILE A 183 17.12 14.66 -4.44
N ASP A 184 18.38 14.27 -4.43
CA ASP A 184 18.91 13.20 -5.27
C ASP A 184 18.26 11.86 -4.95
N THR A 185 18.12 11.53 -3.67
CA THR A 185 17.53 10.25 -3.26
C THR A 185 16.01 10.26 -3.44
N ASN A 186 15.31 11.25 -2.82
CA ASN A 186 13.85 11.20 -2.70
C ASN A 186 13.14 11.55 -4.00
N ILE A 187 13.76 12.37 -4.87
CA ILE A 187 13.17 12.83 -6.14
C ILE A 187 13.83 12.15 -7.33
N LYS A 188 15.15 12.40 -7.54
CA LYS A 188 15.82 11.92 -8.76
C LYS A 188 15.88 10.40 -8.80
N GLY A 189 16.22 9.74 -7.68
CA GLY A 189 16.25 8.28 -7.58
C GLY A 189 14.91 7.63 -7.92
N LEU A 190 13.80 8.16 -7.38
CA LEU A 190 12.45 7.72 -7.72
C LEU A 190 12.16 7.91 -9.22
N LEU A 191 12.50 9.07 -9.79
CA LEU A 191 12.28 9.37 -11.21
C LEU A 191 13.07 8.43 -12.12
N TYR A 192 14.33 8.12 -11.78
CA TYR A 192 15.17 7.24 -12.59
C TYR A 192 14.58 5.83 -12.64
N LEU A 193 14.23 5.23 -11.49
CA LEU A 193 13.61 3.91 -11.44
C LEU A 193 12.28 3.90 -12.20
N THR A 194 11.42 4.88 -11.96
CA THR A 194 10.12 5.00 -12.64
C THR A 194 10.32 5.07 -14.16
N ARG A 195 11.27 5.88 -14.65
CA ARG A 195 11.53 6.07 -16.08
C ARG A 195 12.01 4.79 -16.79
N TYR A 196 12.77 3.94 -16.11
CA TYR A 196 13.27 2.71 -16.71
C TYR A 196 12.35 1.50 -16.52
N VAL A 197 11.48 1.48 -15.50
CA VAL A 197 10.60 0.34 -15.21
C VAL A 197 9.22 0.49 -15.85
N VAL A 198 8.61 1.69 -15.78
CA VAL A 198 7.21 1.90 -16.21
C VAL A 198 6.95 1.61 -17.69
N PRO A 199 7.86 1.93 -18.66
CA PRO A 199 7.61 1.59 -20.05
C PRO A 199 7.33 0.10 -20.29
N GLY A 200 8.07 -0.79 -19.63
CA GLY A 200 7.81 -2.23 -19.70
C GLY A 200 6.47 -2.64 -19.09
N MET A 201 6.01 -1.96 -18.03
CA MET A 201 4.67 -2.17 -17.48
C MET A 201 3.57 -1.75 -18.47
N VAL A 202 3.75 -0.61 -19.15
CA VAL A 202 2.80 -0.11 -20.17
C VAL A 202 2.73 -1.07 -21.34
N GLU A 203 3.89 -1.52 -21.87
CA GLU A 203 3.97 -2.46 -22.99
C GLU A 203 3.25 -3.79 -22.69
N ARG A 204 3.41 -4.31 -21.47
CA ARG A 204 2.76 -5.55 -21.04
C ARG A 204 1.30 -5.35 -20.60
N ASN A 205 0.79 -4.10 -20.55
CA ASN A 205 -0.51 -3.77 -19.98
C ASN A 205 -0.69 -4.32 -18.55
N HIS A 206 0.35 -4.28 -17.75
CA HIS A 206 0.33 -4.79 -16.38
C HIS A 206 1.41 -4.14 -15.53
N GLY A 207 1.04 -3.63 -14.37
CA GLY A 207 2.00 -3.08 -13.41
C GLY A 207 1.38 -2.24 -12.32
N HIS A 208 2.16 -2.04 -11.25
CA HIS A 208 1.80 -1.17 -10.14
C HIS A 208 3.04 -0.44 -9.62
N VAL A 209 3.02 0.88 -9.63
CA VAL A 209 4.05 1.72 -9.01
C VAL A 209 3.53 2.17 -7.64
N ILE A 210 4.28 1.88 -6.58
CA ILE A 210 3.97 2.30 -5.21
C ILE A 210 5.11 3.20 -4.73
N ASN A 211 4.81 4.46 -4.52
CA ASN A 211 5.76 5.46 -4.04
C ASN A 211 5.57 5.69 -2.55
N ILE A 212 6.67 5.65 -1.79
CA ILE A 212 6.62 5.96 -0.36
C ILE A 212 6.78 7.46 -0.17
N GLY A 213 5.65 8.11 0.05
CA GLY A 213 5.54 9.51 0.37
C GLY A 213 5.81 9.77 1.86
N SER A 214 5.05 10.68 2.45
CA SER A 214 5.03 10.99 3.88
C SER A 214 3.93 12.00 4.17
N ILE A 215 3.40 12.02 5.40
CA ILE A 215 2.60 13.16 5.90
C ILE A 215 3.33 14.50 5.71
N ALA A 216 4.67 14.49 5.72
CA ALA A 216 5.49 15.66 5.43
C ALA A 216 5.31 16.23 4.02
N GLY A 217 4.74 15.47 3.09
CA GLY A 217 4.33 15.97 1.77
C GLY A 217 3.01 16.75 1.78
N HIS A 218 2.23 16.66 2.85
CA HIS A 218 0.94 17.32 3.06
C HIS A 218 1.03 18.46 4.05
N GLN A 219 1.92 18.34 5.04
CA GLN A 219 2.09 19.31 6.12
C GLN A 219 3.57 19.60 6.32
N THR A 220 3.92 20.88 6.43
CA THR A 220 5.28 21.29 6.74
C THR A 220 5.48 21.42 8.24
N TYR A 221 6.71 21.24 8.71
CA TYR A 221 7.10 21.46 10.09
C TYR A 221 8.42 22.22 10.19
N PRO A 222 8.69 22.93 11.29
CA PRO A 222 9.91 23.70 11.47
C PRO A 222 11.17 22.84 11.30
N GLY A 223 12.11 23.31 10.49
CA GLY A 223 13.36 22.62 10.19
C GLY A 223 13.24 21.47 9.18
N GLY A 224 12.03 21.10 8.75
CA GLY A 224 11.79 20.03 7.78
C GLY A 224 11.64 20.50 6.33
N ASN A 225 11.92 21.74 6.02
CA ASN A 225 11.57 22.41 4.76
C ASN A 225 11.91 21.61 3.51
N VAL A 226 13.17 21.21 3.33
CA VAL A 226 13.63 20.53 2.12
C VAL A 226 13.06 19.12 2.07
N TYR A 227 13.07 18.39 3.18
CA TYR A 227 12.42 17.09 3.25
C TYR A 227 10.93 17.16 2.89
N CYS A 228 10.18 18.10 3.50
CA CYS A 228 8.77 18.33 3.15
C CYS A 228 8.60 18.65 1.66
N GLY A 229 9.47 19.49 1.11
CA GLY A 229 9.49 19.81 -0.31
C GLY A 229 9.72 18.57 -1.19
N THR A 230 10.66 17.69 -0.80
CA THR A 230 10.88 16.44 -1.55
C THR A 230 9.67 15.50 -1.49
N LYS A 231 9.00 15.40 -0.34
CA LYS A 231 7.81 14.54 -0.19
C LYS A 231 6.56 15.14 -0.87
N ALA A 232 6.43 16.47 -0.88
CA ALA A 232 5.41 17.14 -1.70
C ALA A 232 5.65 16.90 -3.21
N ALA A 233 6.92 16.89 -3.64
CA ALA A 233 7.28 16.52 -5.01
C ALA A 233 6.91 15.06 -5.32
N VAL A 234 7.17 14.11 -4.42
CA VAL A 234 6.77 12.69 -4.60
C VAL A 234 5.26 12.57 -4.78
N LYS A 235 4.46 13.29 -3.96
CA LYS A 235 3.01 13.34 -4.13
C LYS A 235 2.62 13.82 -5.52
N ALA A 236 3.11 15.00 -5.93
CA ALA A 236 2.78 15.58 -7.23
C ALA A 236 3.23 14.69 -8.41
N ILE A 237 4.42 14.05 -8.30
CA ILE A 237 4.93 13.09 -9.30
C ILE A 237 4.02 11.87 -9.38
N SER A 238 3.53 11.35 -8.25
CA SER A 238 2.62 10.19 -8.21
C SER A 238 1.28 10.52 -8.88
N GLU A 239 0.72 11.68 -8.58
CA GLU A 239 -0.51 12.16 -9.22
C GLU A 239 -0.32 12.37 -10.74
N GLY A 240 0.78 13.01 -11.15
CA GLY A 240 1.11 13.23 -12.56
C GLY A 240 1.31 11.91 -13.31
N LEU A 241 2.09 10.98 -12.75
CA LEU A 241 2.29 9.66 -13.34
C LEU A 241 0.97 8.90 -13.52
N LYS A 242 0.05 8.99 -12.53
CA LYS A 242 -1.29 8.39 -12.67
C LYS A 242 -2.07 8.99 -13.82
N GLN A 243 -1.96 10.30 -14.07
CA GLN A 243 -2.61 10.96 -15.21
C GLN A 243 -1.98 10.55 -16.55
N ASP A 244 -0.65 10.46 -16.62
CA ASP A 244 0.08 10.04 -17.81
C ASP A 244 -0.24 8.59 -18.21
N LEU A 245 -0.63 7.76 -17.25
CA LEU A 245 -0.97 6.35 -17.44
C LEU A 245 -2.47 6.10 -17.71
N LEU A 246 -3.30 7.16 -17.85
CA LEU A 246 -4.70 6.99 -18.22
C LEU A 246 -4.84 6.26 -19.55
N GLY A 247 -5.77 5.31 -19.62
CA GLY A 247 -5.93 4.44 -20.78
C GLY A 247 -5.07 3.16 -20.74
N THR A 248 -4.22 3.03 -19.72
CA THR A 248 -3.50 1.78 -19.43
C THR A 248 -4.02 1.14 -18.14
N PRO A 249 -3.85 -0.17 -17.91
CA PRO A 249 -4.20 -0.81 -16.63
C PRO A 249 -3.10 -0.67 -15.56
N VAL A 250 -2.06 0.13 -15.80
CA VAL A 250 -0.98 0.35 -14.81
C VAL A 250 -1.48 1.25 -13.69
N ARG A 251 -1.27 0.80 -12.45
CA ARG A 251 -1.70 1.50 -11.24
C ARG A 251 -0.57 2.34 -10.64
N VAL A 252 -0.94 3.42 -9.96
CA VAL A 252 -0.01 4.25 -9.18
C VAL A 252 -0.63 4.53 -7.82
N THR A 253 0.14 4.30 -6.75
CA THR A 253 -0.26 4.54 -5.37
C THR A 253 0.82 5.35 -4.65
N SER A 254 0.44 6.37 -3.89
CA SER A 254 1.28 6.97 -2.85
C SER A 254 0.87 6.42 -1.49
N VAL A 255 1.85 5.98 -0.70
CA VAL A 255 1.64 5.60 0.70
C VAL A 255 2.41 6.59 1.55
N ASP A 256 1.69 7.37 2.37
CA ASP A 256 2.19 8.55 3.04
C ASP A 256 2.14 8.39 4.56
N PRO A 257 3.12 7.69 5.17
CA PRO A 257 3.12 7.46 6.60
C PRO A 257 3.46 8.73 7.41
N GLY A 258 2.94 8.77 8.64
CA GLY A 258 3.40 9.62 9.71
C GLY A 258 4.74 9.14 10.29
N MET A 259 4.91 9.28 11.61
CA MET A 259 6.12 8.80 12.29
C MET A 259 6.19 7.27 12.30
N VAL A 260 7.27 6.73 11.72
CA VAL A 260 7.58 5.29 11.71
C VAL A 260 8.91 5.07 12.43
N GLU A 261 8.94 4.16 13.39
CA GLU A 261 10.18 3.83 14.10
C GLU A 261 11.11 2.98 13.23
N THR A 262 12.15 3.60 12.71
CA THR A 262 13.16 2.98 11.85
C THR A 262 14.52 3.62 12.07
N GLU A 263 15.54 3.19 11.33
CA GLU A 263 16.84 3.87 11.29
C GLU A 263 16.76 5.29 10.68
N PHE A 264 15.61 5.70 10.15
CA PHE A 264 15.42 6.99 9.48
C PHE A 264 15.83 8.19 10.33
N SER A 265 15.48 8.20 11.63
CA SER A 265 15.87 9.28 12.54
C SER A 265 17.37 9.28 12.82
N GLN A 266 18.02 8.12 12.86
CA GLN A 266 19.49 8.02 12.98
C GLN A 266 20.18 8.57 11.73
N VAL A 267 19.65 8.24 10.54
CA VAL A 267 20.14 8.76 9.25
C VAL A 267 19.97 10.27 9.18
N ARG A 268 18.82 10.79 9.62
CA ARG A 268 18.53 12.24 9.69
C ARG A 268 19.58 13.01 10.50
N PHE A 269 20.00 12.46 11.61
CA PHE A 269 20.94 13.13 12.53
C PHE A 269 22.38 12.58 12.44
N HIS A 270 22.78 12.11 11.24
CA HIS A 270 24.16 11.66 10.97
C HIS A 270 24.69 10.63 12.01
N GLY A 271 23.82 9.78 12.55
CA GLY A 271 24.18 8.76 13.54
C GLY A 271 24.02 9.18 15.01
N ASP A 272 23.56 10.39 15.30
CA ASP A 272 23.24 10.82 16.68
C ASP A 272 22.00 10.07 17.19
N THR A 273 22.27 8.98 17.91
CA THR A 273 21.24 8.08 18.42
C THR A 273 20.40 8.69 19.53
N GLU A 274 20.97 9.58 20.33
CA GLU A 274 20.25 10.25 21.42
C GLU A 274 19.25 11.27 20.87
N ARG A 275 19.65 12.01 19.87
CA ARG A 275 18.74 12.93 19.17
C ARG A 275 17.66 12.17 18.38
N ALA A 276 18.03 11.03 17.80
CA ALA A 276 17.09 10.18 17.06
C ALA A 276 15.97 9.61 17.95
N LYS A 277 16.31 9.17 19.18
CA LYS A 277 15.33 8.65 20.15
C LYS A 277 14.29 9.70 20.57
N LYS A 278 14.75 10.95 20.77
CA LYS A 278 13.88 12.06 21.20
C LYS A 278 12.74 12.37 20.21
N VAL A 279 12.88 11.99 18.93
CA VAL A 279 11.84 12.20 17.92
C VAL A 279 10.54 11.46 18.28
N TYR A 280 10.64 10.32 18.96
CA TYR A 280 9.52 9.47 19.32
C TYR A 280 9.00 9.66 20.74
N GLU A 281 9.59 10.58 21.52
CA GLU A 281 9.16 10.83 22.90
C GLU A 281 7.68 11.31 22.94
N GLY A 282 6.85 10.61 23.71
CA GLY A 282 5.43 10.96 23.90
C GLY A 282 4.49 10.47 22.79
N VAL A 283 4.98 9.78 21.78
CA VAL A 283 4.19 9.20 20.70
C VAL A 283 4.51 7.72 20.55
N LYS A 284 3.51 6.88 20.39
CA LYS A 284 3.71 5.50 19.94
C LYS A 284 3.80 5.49 18.40
N PRO A 285 4.99 5.42 17.81
CA PRO A 285 5.13 5.50 16.35
C PRO A 285 4.54 4.26 15.66
N LEU A 286 4.29 4.37 14.37
CA LEU A 286 4.04 3.22 13.52
C LEU A 286 5.30 2.34 13.47
N THR A 287 5.10 1.05 13.25
CA THR A 287 6.16 0.11 12.90
C THR A 287 6.34 0.03 11.39
N PRO A 288 7.50 -0.42 10.89
CA PRO A 288 7.66 -0.75 9.47
C PRO A 288 6.63 -1.74 8.94
N ASP A 289 6.21 -2.69 9.78
CA ASP A 289 5.23 -3.72 9.42
C ASP A 289 3.85 -3.11 9.21
N ASP A 290 3.40 -2.14 10.03
CA ASP A 290 2.13 -1.43 9.83
C ASP A 290 2.07 -0.76 8.44
N VAL A 291 3.20 -0.19 7.99
CA VAL A 291 3.28 0.44 6.67
C VAL A 291 3.32 -0.61 5.56
N ALA A 292 4.06 -1.70 5.76
CA ALA A 292 4.15 -2.80 4.80
C ALA A 292 2.79 -3.49 4.58
N ASP A 293 1.98 -3.64 5.63
CA ASP A 293 0.61 -4.18 5.54
C ASP A 293 -0.27 -3.30 4.64
N VAL A 294 -0.19 -1.98 4.77
CA VAL A 294 -0.93 -1.04 3.91
C VAL A 294 -0.43 -1.10 2.46
N ILE A 295 0.89 -1.18 2.24
CA ILE A 295 1.47 -1.35 0.90
C ILE A 295 0.97 -2.65 0.27
N PHE A 296 0.99 -3.74 1.01
CA PHE A 296 0.50 -5.04 0.56
C PHE A 296 -1.01 -5.00 0.26
N PHE A 297 -1.79 -4.36 1.13
CA PHE A 297 -3.21 -4.13 0.87
C PHE A 297 -3.43 -3.40 -0.45
N CYS A 298 -2.71 -2.33 -0.74
CA CYS A 298 -2.82 -1.61 -2.01
C CYS A 298 -2.41 -2.48 -3.20
N ALA A 299 -1.33 -3.25 -3.06
CA ALA A 299 -0.80 -4.11 -4.10
C ALA A 299 -1.78 -5.22 -4.52
N THR A 300 -2.51 -5.79 -3.55
CA THR A 300 -3.40 -6.94 -3.72
C THR A 300 -4.84 -6.60 -4.15
N ARG A 301 -5.17 -5.33 -4.38
CA ARG A 301 -6.51 -4.96 -4.88
C ARG A 301 -6.71 -5.46 -6.31
N ALA A 302 -7.98 -5.68 -6.66
CA ALA A 302 -8.36 -6.07 -8.01
C ALA A 302 -7.76 -5.11 -9.05
N SER A 303 -7.39 -5.60 -10.24
CA SER A 303 -6.62 -4.86 -11.24
C SER A 303 -7.29 -3.55 -11.72
N HIS A 304 -8.62 -3.47 -11.67
CA HIS A 304 -9.38 -2.26 -12.02
C HIS A 304 -9.48 -1.24 -10.87
N VAL A 305 -8.99 -1.59 -9.67
CA VAL A 305 -9.00 -0.71 -8.50
C VAL A 305 -7.64 -0.06 -8.33
N ASN A 306 -7.59 1.26 -8.41
CA ASN A 306 -6.40 2.04 -8.07
C ASN A 306 -6.66 2.83 -6.78
N ILE A 307 -5.90 2.55 -5.75
CA ILE A 307 -5.85 3.39 -4.55
C ILE A 307 -4.82 4.47 -4.82
N ASN A 308 -5.26 5.71 -4.98
CA ASN A 308 -4.36 6.80 -5.37
C ASN A 308 -3.40 7.19 -4.25
N GLU A 309 -3.93 7.30 -3.04
CA GLU A 309 -3.18 7.78 -1.88
C GLU A 309 -3.73 7.16 -0.59
N VAL A 310 -2.82 6.83 0.32
CA VAL A 310 -3.16 6.39 1.69
C VAL A 310 -2.27 7.14 2.67
N ILE A 311 -2.89 7.88 3.58
CA ILE A 311 -2.22 8.50 4.71
C ILE A 311 -2.47 7.63 5.95
N LEU A 312 -1.41 7.16 6.60
CA LEU A 312 -1.51 6.41 7.86
C LEU A 312 -0.69 7.10 8.94
N MET A 313 -1.31 7.29 10.09
CA MET A 313 -0.75 8.08 11.19
C MET A 313 -0.74 7.29 12.48
N PRO A 314 0.26 7.46 13.36
CA PRO A 314 0.10 7.11 14.75
C PRO A 314 -1.14 7.81 15.35
N VAL A 315 -1.86 7.13 16.25
CA VAL A 315 -3.04 7.72 16.90
C VAL A 315 -2.68 9.01 17.67
N ASP A 316 -1.46 9.04 18.21
CA ASP A 316 -0.97 10.15 19.02
C ASP A 316 -0.31 11.28 18.20
N GLN A 317 -0.27 11.16 16.88
CA GLN A 317 0.28 12.18 15.97
C GLN A 317 -0.86 12.95 15.29
N ALA A 318 -0.85 14.31 15.43
CA ALA A 318 -1.79 15.22 14.77
C ALA A 318 -1.33 15.63 13.36
#